data_890d14c53eada9687451869e3a80f4f6
#
_entry.id   890d14c53eada9687451869e3a80f4f6
#
_cell.length_a   1.000
_cell.length_b   1.000
_cell.length_c   1.000
_cell.angle_alpha   90.00
_cell.angle_beta   90.00
_cell.angle_gamma   90.00
#
_symmetry.space_group_name_H-M   'P 1'
#
loop_
_entity.id
_entity.type
_entity.pdbx_description
1 polymer ?
#
loop_
_entity_poly.entity_id
_entity_poly.type
_entity_poly.pdbx_seq_one_letter_code
_entity_poly.pdbx_strand_id
1 'polypeptide(L)'
;MKTYDIEVWLPGQQEGEGQYREISSCSSCGAFQARRMRARYKPKNSKINEFVHTLNGSGLAVGRALIAVLENHQQENGSILIPEALQKYMNGQEIINPPE
;
A
#
# COMPACT_ATOMS: atom_id res chain seq x y z
N MET A 1 -7.62 19.77 1.04
CA MET A 1 -6.72 18.62 1.13
C MET A 1 -7.49 17.36 0.80
N LYS A 2 -6.91 16.49 -0.03
CA LYS A 2 -7.53 15.24 -0.47
C LYS A 2 -6.75 14.04 0.04
N THR A 3 -7.46 13.03 0.52
CA THR A 3 -6.86 11.78 0.97
C THR A 3 -7.50 10.61 0.24
N TYR A 4 -6.68 9.68 -0.23
CA TYR A 4 -7.12 8.44 -0.86
C TYR A 4 -6.56 7.27 -0.06
N ASP A 5 -7.42 6.31 0.22
CA ASP A 5 -7.01 5.08 0.89
C ASP A 5 -7.10 3.93 -0.11
N ILE A 6 -6.10 3.04 -0.07
CA ILE A 6 -6.14 1.80 -0.81
C ILE A 6 -6.52 0.71 0.19
N GLU A 7 -7.60 -0.01 -0.11
CA GLU A 7 -8.09 -1.07 0.75
C GLU A 7 -7.98 -2.43 0.06
N VAL A 8 -7.78 -3.46 0.85
CA VAL A 8 -7.68 -4.83 0.38
C VAL A 8 -8.73 -5.69 1.06
N TRP A 9 -9.26 -6.65 0.30
CA TRP A 9 -10.24 -7.61 0.81
C TRP A 9 -9.54 -8.69 1.64
N LEU A 10 -10.03 -8.90 2.87
CA LEU A 10 -9.53 -9.93 3.78
C LEU A 10 -10.67 -10.91 4.04
N PRO A 11 -10.71 -12.05 3.33
CA PRO A 11 -11.86 -12.96 3.43
C PRO A 11 -12.04 -13.63 4.78
N GLY A 12 -10.97 -13.75 5.58
CA GLY A 12 -11.03 -14.38 6.89
C GLY A 12 -11.47 -13.46 8.03
N GLN A 13 -11.66 -12.18 7.76
CA GLN A 13 -12.06 -11.23 8.79
C GLN A 13 -13.57 -11.27 9.05
N GLN A 14 -14.02 -10.69 10.18
CA GLN A 14 -15.44 -10.65 10.57
C GLN A 14 -16.10 -12.04 10.60
N GLU A 15 -15.46 -12.97 11.32
CA GLU A 15 -15.97 -14.34 11.47
C GLU A 15 -16.16 -15.07 10.13
N GLY A 16 -15.32 -14.76 9.15
CA GLY A 16 -15.37 -15.41 7.85
C GLY A 16 -16.23 -14.70 6.81
N GLU A 17 -16.88 -13.61 7.18
CA GLU A 17 -17.69 -12.83 6.22
C GLU A 17 -16.84 -11.97 5.29
N GLY A 18 -15.62 -11.64 5.73
CA GLY A 18 -14.71 -10.80 4.98
C GLY A 18 -14.86 -9.32 5.29
N GLN A 19 -13.81 -8.57 5.04
CA GLN A 19 -13.79 -7.15 5.30
C GLN A 19 -12.71 -6.48 4.47
N TYR A 20 -12.98 -5.26 4.01
CA TYR A 20 -11.94 -4.40 3.45
C TYR A 20 -11.15 -3.74 4.57
N ARG A 21 -9.83 -3.70 4.44
CA ARG A 21 -8.95 -3.00 5.38
C ARG A 21 -7.94 -2.18 4.60
N GLU A 22 -7.60 -1.03 5.16
CA GLU A 22 -6.65 -0.11 4.57
C GLU A 22 -5.23 -0.69 4.59
N ILE A 23 -4.52 -0.60 3.47
CA ILE A 23 -3.10 -0.97 3.38
C ILE A 23 -2.22 0.20 2.98
N SER A 24 -2.79 1.28 2.47
CA SER A 24 -2.04 2.49 2.13
C SER A 24 -2.97 3.68 2.16
N SER A 25 -2.44 4.81 2.60
CA SER A 25 -3.18 6.08 2.58
C SER A 25 -2.27 7.14 1.95
N CYS A 26 -2.83 7.90 0.99
CA CYS A 26 -2.11 8.95 0.30
C CYS A 26 -2.86 10.27 0.44
N SER A 27 -2.17 11.30 0.86
CA SER A 27 -2.78 12.61 1.10
C SER A 27 -2.06 13.70 0.34
N SER A 28 -2.84 14.64 -0.21
CA SER A 28 -2.30 15.90 -0.67
C SER A 28 -2.21 16.85 0.53
N CYS A 29 -1.01 17.33 0.82
CA CYS A 29 -0.75 18.13 2.02
C CYS A 29 -0.73 19.64 1.75
N GLY A 30 -0.99 20.06 0.51
CA GLY A 30 -0.92 21.47 0.13
C GLY A 30 0.50 22.01 0.34
N ALA A 31 0.58 23.29 0.70
CA ALA A 31 1.86 23.99 0.86
C ALA A 31 2.39 23.98 2.30
N PHE A 32 1.69 23.36 3.24
CA PHE A 32 2.03 23.44 4.66
C PHE A 32 3.44 22.93 4.95
N GLN A 33 3.77 21.74 4.45
CA GLN A 33 5.09 21.16 4.66
C GLN A 33 6.18 21.93 3.91
N ALA A 34 5.85 22.36 2.68
CA ALA A 34 6.79 23.11 1.87
C ALA A 34 7.17 24.44 2.52
N ARG A 35 6.22 25.11 3.18
CA ARG A 35 6.49 26.36 3.91
C ARG A 35 7.52 26.14 5.02
N ARG A 36 7.42 25.03 5.73
CA ARG A 36 8.38 24.68 6.79
C ARG A 36 9.75 24.32 6.25
N MET A 37 9.79 23.62 5.11
CA MET A 37 11.04 23.26 4.44
C MET A 37 11.61 24.40 3.62
N ARG A 38 10.84 25.47 3.38
CA ARG A 38 11.17 26.55 2.45
C ARG A 38 11.38 26.05 1.03
N ALA A 39 10.63 25.03 0.64
CA ALA A 39 10.70 24.44 -0.69
C ALA A 39 9.81 25.22 -1.65
N ARG A 40 10.41 25.84 -2.65
CA ARG A 40 9.73 26.70 -3.61
C ARG A 40 10.12 26.33 -5.03
N TYR A 41 9.27 26.75 -5.94
CA TYR A 41 9.57 26.63 -7.36
C TYR A 41 9.18 27.93 -8.05
N LYS A 42 9.73 28.15 -9.23
CA LYS A 42 9.37 29.31 -10.05
C LYS A 42 8.55 28.83 -11.22
N PRO A 43 7.26 29.17 -11.26
CA PRO A 43 6.42 28.78 -12.39
C PRO A 43 6.97 29.35 -13.70
N LYS A 44 6.78 28.62 -14.79
CA LYS A 44 7.16 29.10 -16.11
C LYS A 44 6.42 30.40 -16.43
N ASN A 45 7.13 31.40 -16.92
CA ASN A 45 6.60 32.73 -17.26
C ASN A 45 6.15 33.53 -16.05
N SER A 46 6.61 33.18 -14.85
CA SER A 46 6.35 33.95 -13.62
C SER A 46 7.65 34.50 -13.06
N LYS A 47 7.56 35.64 -12.40
CA LYS A 47 8.71 36.24 -11.68
C LYS A 47 8.66 35.96 -10.19
N ILE A 48 7.60 35.33 -9.70
CA ILE A 48 7.37 35.09 -8.29
C ILE A 48 7.55 33.60 -8.00
N ASN A 49 8.32 33.29 -6.94
CA ASN A 49 8.46 31.93 -6.45
C ASN A 49 7.20 31.53 -5.67
N GLU A 50 6.77 30.29 -5.84
CA GLU A 50 5.66 29.74 -5.10
C GLU A 50 6.10 28.52 -4.32
N PHE A 51 5.42 28.24 -3.19
CA PHE A 51 5.67 27.02 -2.44
C PHE A 51 5.18 25.81 -3.21
N VAL A 52 5.96 24.74 -3.19
CA VAL A 52 5.50 23.48 -3.77
C VAL A 52 4.42 22.88 -2.90
N HIS A 53 3.61 22.01 -3.48
CA HIS A 53 2.69 21.16 -2.73
C HIS A 53 3.32 19.79 -2.54
N THR A 54 3.03 19.15 -1.44
CA THR A 54 3.59 17.85 -1.13
C THR A 54 2.52 16.79 -1.05
N LEU A 55 2.94 15.57 -1.27
CA LEU A 55 2.11 14.39 -1.11
C LEU A 55 2.73 13.51 -0.03
N ASN A 56 1.88 12.93 0.80
CA ASN A 56 2.29 11.90 1.73
C ASN A 56 1.61 10.61 1.37
N GLY A 57 2.36 9.52 1.40
CA GLY A 57 1.77 8.21 1.17
C GLY A 57 2.62 7.13 1.81
N SER A 58 1.96 6.19 2.46
CA SER A 58 2.65 4.99 2.91
C SER A 58 2.86 4.07 1.70
N GLY A 59 4.05 3.47 1.63
CA GLY A 59 4.29 2.47 0.59
C GLY A 59 3.32 1.32 0.76
N LEU A 60 3.25 0.81 1.99
CA LEU A 60 2.36 -0.31 2.26
C LEU A 60 2.33 -0.61 3.77
N ALA A 61 1.17 -0.99 4.28
CA ALA A 61 1.06 -1.62 5.60
C ALA A 61 1.51 -3.07 5.45
N VAL A 62 2.79 -3.35 5.73
CA VAL A 62 3.43 -4.62 5.40
C VAL A 62 2.74 -5.81 6.05
N GLY A 63 2.45 -5.73 7.36
CA GLY A 63 1.80 -6.85 8.05
C GLY A 63 0.42 -7.15 7.50
N ARG A 64 -0.38 -6.13 7.23
CA ARG A 64 -1.72 -6.31 6.68
C ARG A 64 -1.69 -6.81 5.26
N ALA A 65 -0.74 -6.34 4.44
CA ALA A 65 -0.56 -6.85 3.09
C ALA A 65 -0.17 -8.32 3.09
N LEU A 66 0.70 -8.74 4.02
CA LEU A 66 1.05 -10.15 4.18
C LEU A 66 -0.18 -10.99 4.50
N ILE A 67 -1.00 -10.54 5.45
CA ILE A 67 -2.26 -11.23 5.78
C ILE A 67 -3.15 -11.36 4.54
N ALA A 68 -3.26 -10.29 3.76
CA ALA A 68 -4.08 -10.29 2.55
C ALA A 68 -3.58 -11.32 1.53
N VAL A 69 -2.27 -11.40 1.33
CA VAL A 69 -1.69 -12.39 0.41
C VAL A 69 -1.99 -13.80 0.90
N LEU A 70 -1.75 -14.07 2.19
CA LEU A 70 -2.00 -15.41 2.75
C LEU A 70 -3.46 -15.80 2.65
N GLU A 71 -4.38 -14.92 3.06
CA GLU A 71 -5.80 -15.24 3.08
C GLU A 71 -6.39 -15.41 1.68
N ASN A 72 -5.96 -14.60 0.71
CA ASN A 72 -6.53 -14.64 -0.63
C ASN A 72 -5.95 -15.77 -1.49
N HIS A 73 -4.82 -16.36 -1.09
CA HIS A 73 -4.16 -17.39 -1.87
C HIS A 73 -4.11 -18.74 -1.18
N GLN A 74 -4.78 -18.88 -0.04
CA GLN A 74 -4.87 -20.14 0.67
C GLN A 74 -5.80 -21.10 -0.06
N GLN A 75 -5.40 -22.37 -0.13
CA GLN A 75 -6.18 -23.43 -0.76
C GLN A 75 -6.82 -24.33 0.31
N GLU A 76 -7.77 -25.19 -0.12
CA GLU A 76 -8.48 -26.06 0.79
C GLU A 76 -7.59 -26.99 1.60
N ASN A 77 -6.48 -27.43 1.01
CA ASN A 77 -5.54 -28.32 1.70
C ASN A 77 -4.60 -27.62 2.66
N GLY A 78 -4.79 -26.30 2.86
CA GLY A 78 -3.95 -25.50 3.73
C GLY A 78 -2.69 -24.95 3.09
N SER A 79 -2.43 -25.29 1.84
CA SER A 79 -1.29 -24.72 1.11
C SER A 79 -1.61 -23.29 0.67
N ILE A 80 -0.57 -22.53 0.38
CA ILE A 80 -0.70 -21.15 -0.07
C ILE A 80 0.04 -21.00 -1.39
N LEU A 81 -0.67 -20.52 -2.41
CA LEU A 81 -0.02 -20.20 -3.68
C LEU A 81 0.72 -18.87 -3.55
N ILE A 82 1.95 -18.83 -4.04
CA ILE A 82 2.74 -17.60 -4.03
C ILE A 82 2.41 -16.85 -5.32
N PRO A 83 1.91 -15.58 -5.21
CA PRO A 83 1.65 -14.80 -6.41
C PRO A 83 2.87 -14.71 -7.31
N GLU A 84 2.66 -14.77 -8.61
CA GLU A 84 3.76 -14.74 -9.58
C GLU A 84 4.73 -13.58 -9.34
N ALA A 85 4.19 -12.41 -9.02
CA ALA A 85 4.99 -11.21 -8.77
C ALA A 85 5.97 -11.36 -7.61
N LEU A 86 5.70 -12.27 -6.67
CA LEU A 86 6.54 -12.48 -5.48
C LEU A 86 7.48 -13.67 -5.62
N GLN A 87 7.30 -14.50 -6.62
CA GLN A 87 8.08 -15.74 -6.75
C GLN A 87 9.57 -15.49 -6.87
N LYS A 88 9.98 -14.43 -7.57
CA LYS A 88 11.39 -14.09 -7.70
C LYS A 88 12.06 -13.77 -6.36
N TYR A 89 11.30 -13.27 -5.40
CA TYR A 89 11.80 -12.98 -4.05
C TYR A 89 11.79 -14.20 -3.14
N MET A 90 11.18 -15.29 -3.59
CA MET A 90 11.07 -16.56 -2.89
C MET A 90 11.91 -17.65 -3.57
N ASN A 91 12.95 -17.26 -4.30
CA ASN A 91 13.82 -18.17 -5.05
C ASN A 91 13.07 -19.06 -6.04
N GLY A 92 12.00 -18.52 -6.63
CA GLY A 92 11.18 -19.23 -7.61
C GLY A 92 10.15 -20.19 -7.02
N GLN A 93 10.01 -20.22 -5.70
CA GLN A 93 9.01 -21.06 -5.05
C GLN A 93 7.61 -20.62 -5.45
N GLU A 94 6.76 -21.58 -5.80
CA GLU A 94 5.40 -21.29 -6.27
C GLU A 94 4.31 -21.57 -5.24
N ILE A 95 4.63 -22.39 -4.23
CA ILE A 95 3.65 -22.84 -3.24
C ILE A 95 4.32 -23.04 -1.88
N ILE A 96 3.57 -22.75 -0.83
CA ILE A 96 3.95 -23.05 0.54
C ILE A 96 3.02 -24.17 1.00
N ASN A 97 3.59 -25.32 1.33
CA ASN A 97 2.80 -26.46 1.80
C ASN A 97 2.64 -26.40 3.32
N PRO A 98 1.51 -26.93 3.86
CA PRO A 98 1.35 -27.03 5.30
C PRO A 98 2.37 -28.00 5.87
N PRO A 99 2.73 -27.87 7.17
CA PRO A 99 3.63 -28.83 7.81
C PRO A 99 2.98 -30.20 7.87
N GLU A 100 3.82 -31.24 7.79
CA GLU A 100 3.37 -32.62 7.91
C GLU A 100 3.07 -33.00 9.34
#